data_ea7eb2e9daf285addf64627a6e74b705
#
_entry.id   ea7eb2e9daf285addf64627a6e74b705
#
_cell.length_a   1.000
_cell.length_b   1.000
_cell.length_c   1.000
_cell.angle_alpha   90.00
_cell.angle_beta   90.00
_cell.angle_gamma   90.00
#
_symmetry.space_group_name_H-M   'P 1'
#
loop_
_entity.id
_entity.type
_entity.pdbx_description
1 polymer ?
#
loop_
_entity_poly.entity_id
_entity_poly.type
_entity_poly.pdbx_seq_one_letter_code
_entity_poly.pdbx_strand_id
1 'polypeptide(L)'
;MSRRGRRRLVVPGAQAQMDAFKADVMRREGYAVDPNRPNDVKYEVAESLGVPLQPGDNGQLTTESVGHVGGKIGGTMVRELIRMAQQKLADEGRRP
;
A
#
# COMPACT_ATOMS: atom_id res chain seq x y z
N MET A 1 -7.15 -29.01 -15.45
CA MET A 1 -6.75 -28.44 -15.17
C MET A 1 -6.73 -27.64 -14.16
N SER A 2 -6.13 -27.67 -13.41
CA SER A 2 -6.22 -27.03 -12.25
C SER A 2 -6.03 -25.62 -12.30
N ARG A 3 -5.64 -25.09 -13.30
CA ARG A 3 -5.36 -23.81 -13.28
C ARG A 3 -6.48 -23.00 -13.05
N ARG A 4 -7.61 -23.49 -13.05
CA ARG A 4 -8.62 -22.74 -12.76
C ARG A 4 -8.56 -22.26 -11.46
N GLY A 5 -8.01 -22.86 -10.55
CA GLY A 5 -7.89 -22.38 -9.20
C GLY A 5 -7.15 -21.09 -9.13
N ARG A 6 -6.43 -20.73 -10.17
CA ARG A 6 -5.73 -19.58 -10.11
C ARG A 6 -6.42 -18.44 -10.72
N ARG A 7 -7.60 -18.65 -11.20
CA ARG A 7 -8.26 -17.60 -11.77
C ARG A 7 -8.52 -16.58 -10.72
N ARG A 8 -8.06 -15.37 -10.87
CA ARG A 8 -8.29 -14.38 -9.91
C ARG A 8 -9.64 -13.81 -10.05
N LEU A 9 -10.24 -13.42 -8.95
CA LEU A 9 -11.46 -12.67 -8.98
C LEU A 9 -11.06 -11.23 -9.23
N VAL A 10 -11.39 -10.72 -10.38
CA VAL A 10 -11.03 -9.38 -10.75
C VAL A 10 -12.27 -8.51 -10.63
N VAL A 11 -12.23 -7.54 -9.72
CA VAL A 11 -13.31 -6.60 -9.53
C VAL A 11 -12.92 -5.34 -10.29
N PRO A 12 -13.73 -4.92 -11.25
CA PRO A 12 -13.40 -3.70 -12.00
C PRO A 12 -13.23 -2.52 -11.06
N GLY A 13 -12.14 -1.81 -11.24
CA GLY A 13 -11.86 -0.64 -10.43
C GLY A 13 -11.20 -0.91 -9.10
N ALA A 14 -11.06 -2.18 -8.69
CA ALA A 14 -10.48 -2.49 -7.39
C ALA A 14 -9.03 -2.02 -7.27
N GLN A 15 -8.25 -2.20 -8.34
CA GLN A 15 -6.85 -1.78 -8.31
C GLN A 15 -6.75 -0.26 -8.20
N ALA A 16 -7.59 0.46 -8.94
CA ALA A 16 -7.58 1.92 -8.89
C ALA A 16 -7.98 2.41 -7.50
N GLN A 17 -8.95 1.75 -6.87
CA GLN A 17 -9.36 2.13 -5.53
C GLN A 17 -8.25 1.87 -4.52
N MET A 18 -7.56 0.76 -4.66
CA MET A 18 -6.47 0.42 -3.76
C MET A 18 -5.31 1.40 -3.94
N ASP A 19 -5.02 1.78 -5.19
CA ASP A 19 -3.96 2.74 -5.47
C ASP A 19 -4.30 4.11 -4.90
N ALA A 20 -5.56 4.52 -5.00
CA ALA A 20 -6.01 5.79 -4.44
C ALA A 20 -5.90 5.77 -2.91
N PHE A 21 -6.24 4.65 -2.30
CA PHE A 21 -6.14 4.50 -0.86
C PHE A 21 -4.68 4.58 -0.42
N LYS A 22 -3.80 3.88 -1.14
CA LYS A 22 -2.37 3.92 -0.86
C LYS A 22 -1.86 5.36 -0.92
N ALA A 23 -2.21 6.07 -1.99
CA ALA A 23 -1.76 7.44 -2.17
C ALA A 23 -2.22 8.33 -1.01
N ASP A 24 -3.48 8.18 -0.62
CA ASP A 24 -4.05 8.99 0.44
C ASP A 24 -3.40 8.70 1.78
N VAL A 25 -3.25 7.42 2.12
CA VAL A 25 -2.66 7.02 3.38
C VAL A 25 -1.21 7.47 3.48
N MET A 26 -0.43 7.25 2.42
CA MET A 26 0.99 7.58 2.47
C MET A 26 1.20 9.09 2.47
N ARG A 27 0.32 9.84 1.81
CA ARG A 27 0.42 11.29 1.86
C ARG A 27 0.15 11.78 3.28
N ARG A 28 -0.81 11.19 3.97
CA ARG A 28 -1.09 11.56 5.36
C ARG A 28 0.03 11.21 6.29
N GLU A 29 0.85 10.21 5.91
CA GLU A 29 2.03 9.86 6.67
C GLU A 29 3.20 10.81 6.40
N GLY A 30 3.04 11.74 5.47
CA GLY A 30 4.06 12.73 5.21
C GLY A 30 4.91 12.50 3.99
N TYR A 31 4.60 11.46 3.21
CA TYR A 31 5.39 11.20 2.01
C TYR A 31 4.87 12.01 0.83
N ALA A 32 5.77 12.37 -0.07
CA ALA A 32 5.39 13.01 -1.32
C ALA A 32 4.75 11.96 -2.22
N VAL A 33 3.54 12.21 -2.67
CA VAL A 33 2.82 11.24 -3.50
C VAL A 33 2.25 11.96 -4.71
N ASP A 34 2.54 11.40 -5.89
CA ASP A 34 1.95 11.87 -7.13
C ASP A 34 0.66 11.09 -7.35
N PRO A 35 -0.50 11.74 -7.32
CA PRO A 35 -1.77 11.02 -7.48
C PRO A 35 -1.91 10.30 -8.80
N ASN A 36 -1.17 10.72 -9.82
CA ASN A 36 -1.20 10.04 -11.12
C ASN A 36 -0.25 8.84 -11.16
N ARG A 37 0.65 8.74 -10.20
CA ARG A 37 1.62 7.65 -10.14
C ARG A 37 1.75 7.16 -8.70
N PRO A 38 0.66 6.65 -8.12
CA PRO A 38 0.65 6.29 -6.70
C PRO A 38 1.67 5.23 -6.31
N ASN A 39 2.04 4.36 -7.24
CA ASN A 39 3.02 3.32 -6.92
C ASN A 39 4.44 3.84 -6.80
N ASP A 40 4.71 5.07 -7.25
CA ASP A 40 6.04 5.64 -7.12
C ASP A 40 6.34 6.05 -5.68
N VAL A 41 5.35 6.04 -4.80
CA VAL A 41 5.59 6.35 -3.39
C VAL A 41 6.60 5.37 -2.79
N LYS A 42 6.76 4.19 -3.40
CA LYS A 42 7.73 3.22 -2.89
C LYS A 42 9.14 3.79 -2.87
N TYR A 43 9.46 4.69 -3.79
CA TYR A 43 10.79 5.30 -3.82
C TYR A 43 10.96 6.28 -2.66
N GLU A 44 9.90 7.01 -2.31
CA GLU A 44 9.94 7.91 -1.17
C GLU A 44 10.08 7.15 0.15
N VAL A 45 9.35 6.05 0.26
CA VAL A 45 9.44 5.23 1.46
C VAL A 45 10.83 4.60 1.56
N ALA A 46 11.35 4.11 0.43
CA ALA A 46 12.68 3.51 0.40
C ALA A 46 13.71 4.53 0.86
N GLU A 47 13.62 5.76 0.39
CA GLU A 47 14.56 6.79 0.78
C GLU A 47 14.51 7.01 2.29
N SER A 48 13.32 7.03 2.87
CA SER A 48 13.18 7.22 4.31
C SER A 48 13.79 6.08 5.11
N LEU A 49 13.89 4.91 4.51
CA LEU A 49 14.45 3.73 5.17
C LEU A 49 15.91 3.50 4.82
N GLY A 50 16.50 4.38 4.01
CA GLY A 50 17.87 4.22 3.60
C GLY A 50 18.09 3.14 2.56
N VAL A 51 17.05 2.73 1.84
CA VAL A 51 17.15 1.72 0.80
C VAL A 51 17.23 2.42 -0.56
N PRO A 52 18.31 2.23 -1.32
CA PRO A 52 18.50 2.93 -2.59
C PRO A 52 17.70 2.28 -3.73
N LEU A 53 16.39 2.22 -3.59
CA LEU A 53 15.52 1.68 -4.60
C LEU A 53 15.35 2.70 -5.71
N GLN A 54 15.41 2.25 -6.95
CA GLN A 54 15.31 3.14 -8.09
C GLN A 54 14.56 2.44 -9.21
N PRO A 55 14.00 3.19 -10.14
CA PRO A 55 13.39 2.56 -11.31
C PRO A 55 14.45 1.79 -12.08
N GLY A 56 14.07 0.66 -12.63
CA GLY A 56 14.97 -0.15 -13.44
C GLY A 56 15.65 -1.23 -12.63
N ASP A 57 16.94 -1.44 -12.87
CA ASP A 57 17.65 -2.56 -12.30
C ASP A 57 18.08 -2.29 -10.86
N ASN A 58 17.57 -3.11 -9.95
CA ASN A 58 17.93 -3.04 -8.54
C ASN A 58 18.60 -4.34 -8.09
N GLY A 59 19.36 -4.95 -8.98
CA GLY A 59 19.94 -6.27 -8.72
C GLY A 59 20.86 -6.34 -7.53
N GLN A 60 21.34 -5.20 -7.04
CA GLN A 60 22.22 -5.21 -5.88
C GLN A 60 21.48 -5.08 -4.56
N LEU A 61 20.16 -4.86 -4.61
CA LEU A 61 19.40 -4.79 -3.38
C LEU A 61 19.02 -6.19 -2.93
N THR A 62 18.99 -6.40 -1.63
CA THR A 62 18.57 -7.68 -1.10
C THR A 62 17.07 -7.76 -1.09
N THR A 63 16.54 -8.98 -1.13
CA THR A 63 15.12 -9.21 -1.00
C THR A 63 14.62 -8.64 0.34
N GLU A 64 15.43 -8.74 1.37
CA GLU A 64 15.07 -8.22 2.67
C GLU A 64 14.89 -6.71 2.64
N SER A 65 15.82 -5.99 2.02
CA SER A 65 15.72 -4.54 1.92
C SER A 65 14.48 -4.11 1.17
N VAL A 66 14.19 -4.76 0.05
CA VAL A 66 13.01 -4.44 -0.73
C VAL A 66 11.75 -4.79 0.06
N GLY A 67 11.80 -5.90 0.80
CA GLY A 67 10.69 -6.31 1.65
C GLY A 67 10.38 -5.31 2.75
N HIS A 68 11.39 -4.62 3.27
CA HIS A 68 11.16 -3.59 4.28
C HIS A 68 10.34 -2.42 3.71
N VAL A 69 10.61 -2.06 2.46
CA VAL A 69 9.86 -0.99 1.81
C VAL A 69 8.40 -1.40 1.63
N GLY A 70 8.18 -2.58 1.07
CA GLY A 70 6.83 -3.07 0.86
C GLY A 70 6.09 -3.27 2.17
N GLY A 71 6.80 -3.76 3.18
CA GLY A 71 6.20 -3.97 4.50
C GLY A 71 5.80 -2.67 5.18
N LYS A 72 6.60 -1.62 5.01
CA LYS A 72 6.26 -0.33 5.59
C LYS A 72 4.99 0.23 4.96
N ILE A 73 4.89 0.15 3.64
CA ILE A 73 3.69 0.63 2.95
C ILE A 73 2.48 -0.21 3.33
N GLY A 74 2.61 -1.54 3.22
CA GLY A 74 1.50 -2.44 3.51
C GLY A 74 1.06 -2.37 4.96
N GLY A 75 2.01 -2.31 5.88
CA GLY A 75 1.69 -2.21 7.30
C GLY A 75 0.97 -0.92 7.64
N THR A 76 1.38 0.17 7.02
CA THR A 76 0.72 1.46 7.24
C THR A 76 -0.70 1.41 6.72
N MET A 77 -0.90 0.81 5.54
CA MET A 77 -2.24 0.69 4.97
C MET A 77 -3.14 -0.19 5.83
N VAL A 78 -2.61 -1.31 6.31
CA VAL A 78 -3.39 -2.21 7.17
C VAL A 78 -3.77 -1.52 8.47
N ARG A 79 -2.85 -0.79 9.06
CA ARG A 79 -3.14 -0.06 10.29
C ARG A 79 -4.26 0.94 10.09
N GLU A 80 -4.26 1.63 8.93
CA GLU A 80 -5.31 2.58 8.63
C GLU A 80 -6.65 1.89 8.41
N LEU A 81 -6.64 0.73 7.74
CA LEU A 81 -7.88 -0.02 7.55
C LEU A 81 -8.47 -0.47 8.88
N ILE A 82 -7.62 -0.90 9.81
CA ILE A 82 -8.08 -1.30 11.14
C ILE A 82 -8.67 -0.10 11.88
N ARG A 83 -8.01 1.05 11.79
CA ARG A 83 -8.50 2.26 12.44
C ARG A 83 -9.88 2.64 11.90
N MET A 84 -10.05 2.56 10.57
CA MET A 84 -11.32 2.88 9.95
C MET A 84 -12.41 1.90 10.37
N ALA A 85 -12.06 0.62 10.47
CA ALA A 85 -13.03 -0.40 10.89
C ALA A 85 -13.45 -0.16 12.34
N GLN A 86 -12.50 0.19 13.21
CA GLN A 86 -12.82 0.49 14.59
C GLN A 86 -13.70 1.71 14.71
N GLN A 87 -13.44 2.72 13.91
CA GLN A 87 -14.25 3.93 13.92
C GLN A 87 -15.68 3.62 13.48
N LYS A 88 -15.81 2.78 12.44
CA LYS A 88 -17.14 2.42 11.96
C LYS A 88 -17.91 1.65 13.03
N LEU A 89 -17.25 0.72 13.71
CA LEU A 89 -17.92 -0.03 14.77
C LEU A 89 -18.33 0.87 15.94
N ALA A 90 -17.49 1.83 16.27
CA ALA A 90 -17.82 2.77 17.33
C ALA A 90 -19.03 3.62 16.95
N ASP A 91 -19.08 4.06 15.70
CA ASP A 91 -20.19 4.87 15.22
C ASP A 91 -21.48 4.07 15.22
N GLU A 92 -21.40 2.80 14.81
CA GLU A 92 -22.57 1.94 14.79
C GLU A 92 -23.04 1.64 16.20
N GLY A 93 -22.12 1.52 17.15
CA GLY A 93 -22.49 1.26 18.52
C GLY A 93 -23.15 2.43 19.21
N ARG A 94 -23.06 3.62 18.65
CA ARG A 94 -23.70 4.79 19.24
C ARG A 94 -25.10 5.02 18.77
N ARG A 95 -25.54 4.25 17.80
CA ARG A 95 -26.88 4.45 17.29
C ARG A 95 -27.91 3.94 18.24
N PRO A 96 -29.00 4.66 18.39
CA PRO A 96 -30.07 4.21 19.31
C PRO A 96 -30.71 2.93 18.80
#